data_1e066d176e99c0f30f9e56466d9a68c4
#
_entry.id   1e066d176e99c0f30f9e56466d9a68c4
#
_cell.length_a   1.000
_cell.length_b   1.000
_cell.length_c   1.000
_cell.angle_alpha   90.00
_cell.angle_beta   90.00
_cell.angle_gamma   90.00
#
_symmetry.space_group_name_H-M   'P 1'
#
loop_
_entity.id
_entity.type
_entity.pdbx_description
1 polymer ?
#
loop_
_entity_poly.entity_id
_entity_poly.type
_entity_poly.pdbx_seq_one_letter_code
_entity_poly.pdbx_strand_id
1 'polypeptide(L)'
;MKLNKKTIEDIYRHALETYPEECCGIVTGNEQNQTVHFCRNIQNRLHAEDPEGHPRDARTAYAIDRREMEKIIALAAKNRGKII
;
A
#
# COMPACT_ATOMS: atom_id res chain seq x y z
N MET A 1 -4.28 -15.30 7.07
CA MET A 1 -4.48 -14.41 8.24
C MET A 1 -5.54 -13.39 7.93
N LYS A 2 -6.46 -13.17 8.85
CA LYS A 2 -7.58 -12.25 8.62
C LYS A 2 -7.23 -10.82 9.02
N LEU A 3 -7.68 -9.87 8.21
CA LEU A 3 -7.63 -8.47 8.59
C LEU A 3 -8.72 -8.19 9.63
N ASN A 4 -8.39 -7.46 10.69
CA ASN A 4 -9.38 -7.11 11.69
C ASN A 4 -10.27 -5.95 11.19
N LYS A 5 -11.37 -5.70 11.90
CA LYS A 5 -12.34 -4.70 11.50
C LYS A 5 -11.74 -3.30 11.39
N LYS A 6 -10.91 -2.90 12.35
CA LYS A 6 -10.28 -1.59 12.33
C LYS A 6 -9.35 -1.44 11.12
N THR A 7 -8.59 -2.47 10.79
CA THR A 7 -7.70 -2.47 9.63
C THR A 7 -8.50 -2.28 8.35
N ILE A 8 -9.61 -3.01 8.19
CA ILE A 8 -10.48 -2.90 7.03
C ILE A 8 -11.08 -1.49 6.93
N GLU A 9 -11.54 -0.93 8.05
CA GLU A 9 -12.09 0.42 8.08
C GLU A 9 -11.06 1.48 7.69
N ASP A 10 -9.83 1.35 8.17
CA ASP A 10 -8.73 2.26 7.84
C ASP A 10 -8.39 2.20 6.35
N ILE A 11 -8.33 0.99 5.78
CA ILE A 11 -8.08 0.80 4.35
C ILE A 11 -9.20 1.44 3.52
N TYR A 12 -10.44 1.21 3.91
CA TYR A 12 -11.61 1.76 3.22
C TYR A 12 -11.60 3.28 3.24
N ARG A 13 -11.27 3.87 4.39
CA ARG A 13 -11.16 5.33 4.51
C ARG A 13 -10.08 5.87 3.58
N HIS A 14 -8.92 5.21 3.52
CA HIS A 14 -7.83 5.60 2.62
C HIS A 14 -8.27 5.53 1.16
N ALA A 15 -9.01 4.49 0.78
CA ALA A 15 -9.53 4.36 -0.57
C ALA A 15 -10.46 5.52 -0.94
N LEU A 16 -11.30 5.97 0.00
CA LEU A 16 -12.18 7.12 -0.23
C LEU A 16 -11.38 8.42 -0.37
N GLU A 17 -10.32 8.58 0.41
CA GLU A 17 -9.47 9.78 0.37
C GLU A 17 -8.70 9.90 -0.94
N THR A 18 -8.29 8.78 -1.53
CA THR A 18 -7.48 8.79 -2.76
C THR A 18 -8.32 8.71 -4.03
N TYR A 19 -9.61 8.41 -3.93
CA TYR A 19 -10.49 8.30 -5.09
C TYR A 19 -10.38 9.55 -5.99
N PRO A 20 -10.32 9.45 -7.33
CA PRO A 20 -10.52 8.26 -8.16
C PRO A 20 -9.29 7.39 -8.41
N GLU A 21 -8.17 7.69 -7.77
CA GLU A 21 -6.96 6.87 -7.87
C GLU A 21 -7.03 5.70 -6.90
N GLU A 22 -6.42 4.58 -7.27
CA GLU A 22 -6.34 3.44 -6.38
C GLU A 22 -5.46 3.75 -5.18
N CYS A 23 -5.92 3.40 -4.00
CA CYS A 23 -5.06 3.46 -2.81
C CYS A 23 -4.13 2.25 -2.78
N CYS A 24 -3.05 2.37 -2.05
CA CYS A 24 -2.15 1.24 -1.82
C CYS A 24 -1.53 1.33 -0.45
N GLY A 25 -1.04 0.20 0.01
CA GLY A 25 -0.43 0.13 1.32
C GLY A 25 -0.05 -1.30 1.66
N ILE A 26 0.51 -1.47 2.84
CA ILE A 26 0.96 -2.76 3.34
C ILE A 26 0.46 -2.93 4.76
N VAL A 27 -0.10 -4.08 5.07
CA VAL A 27 -0.49 -4.42 6.44
C VAL A 27 0.57 -5.34 7.03
N THR A 28 1.05 -4.99 8.20
CA THR A 28 2.04 -5.80 8.91
C THR A 28 1.51 -6.18 10.30
N GLY A 29 2.15 -7.16 10.92
CA GLY A 29 1.81 -7.58 12.28
C GLY A 29 1.31 -9.02 12.34
N ASN A 30 0.29 -9.22 13.16
CA ASN A 30 -0.35 -10.51 13.36
C ASN A 30 -1.86 -10.29 13.55
N GLU A 31 -2.61 -11.36 13.86
CA GLU A 31 -4.07 -11.25 14.01
C GLU A 31 -4.49 -10.32 15.15
N GLN A 32 -3.67 -10.18 16.18
CA GLN A 32 -3.99 -9.37 17.35
C GLN A 32 -3.56 -7.91 17.20
N ASN A 33 -2.42 -7.69 16.54
CA ASN A 33 -1.85 -6.36 16.37
C ASN A 33 -1.48 -6.13 14.91
N GLN A 34 -2.30 -5.34 14.23
CA GLN A 34 -2.11 -5.03 12.82
C GLN A 34 -1.80 -3.55 12.65
N THR A 35 -0.81 -3.27 11.81
CA THR A 35 -0.44 -1.91 11.44
C THR A 35 -0.64 -1.72 9.95
N VAL A 36 -1.37 -0.68 9.57
CA VAL A 36 -1.58 -0.32 8.18
C VAL A 36 -0.56 0.76 7.81
N HIS A 37 0.24 0.47 6.80
CA HIS A 37 1.19 1.42 6.24
C HIS A 37 0.58 1.97 4.95
N PHE A 38 0.08 3.19 5.00
CA PHE A 38 -0.48 3.86 3.83
C PHE A 38 0.68 4.33 2.95
N CYS A 39 0.67 3.89 1.71
CA CYS A 39 1.72 4.17 0.75
C CYS A 39 1.23 5.12 -0.32
N ARG A 40 2.17 5.91 -0.88
CA ARG A 40 1.87 6.75 -2.02
C ARG A 40 1.79 5.89 -3.26
N ASN A 41 0.75 6.11 -4.07
CA ASN A 41 0.63 5.44 -5.36
C ASN A 41 1.45 6.23 -6.39
N ILE A 42 2.55 5.63 -6.89
CA ILE A 42 3.44 6.27 -7.84
C ILE A 42 3.13 5.91 -9.29
N GLN A 43 1.98 5.28 -9.54
CA GLN A 43 1.65 4.77 -10.89
C GLN A 43 1.56 5.88 -11.93
N ASN A 44 1.05 7.06 -11.57
CA ASN A 44 1.00 8.19 -12.50
C ASN A 44 2.39 8.61 -12.96
N ARG A 45 3.37 8.62 -12.07
CA ARG A 45 4.75 8.94 -12.41
C ARG A 45 5.33 7.90 -13.36
N LEU A 46 5.12 6.61 -13.06
CA LEU A 46 5.60 5.53 -13.92
C LEU A 46 4.96 5.60 -15.31
N HIS A 47 3.67 5.84 -15.35
CA HIS A 47 2.94 5.98 -16.62
C HIS A 47 3.47 7.16 -17.44
N ALA A 48 3.75 8.31 -16.81
CA ALA A 48 4.28 9.49 -17.48
C ALA A 48 5.69 9.28 -18.02
N GLU A 49 6.55 8.57 -17.25
CA GLU A 49 7.94 8.31 -17.63
C GLU A 49 8.08 7.25 -18.72
N ASP A 50 7.22 6.23 -18.70
CA ASP A 50 7.28 5.10 -19.64
C ASP A 50 5.86 4.59 -19.94
N PRO A 51 5.10 5.27 -20.81
CA PRO A 51 3.72 4.86 -21.11
C PRO A 51 3.60 3.47 -21.72
N GLU A 52 4.62 3.00 -22.44
CA GLU A 52 4.60 1.66 -23.04
C GLU A 52 4.81 0.57 -22.00
N GLY A 53 5.75 0.76 -21.07
CA GLY A 53 6.00 -0.17 -19.98
C GLY A 53 4.95 -0.09 -18.87
N HIS A 54 4.32 1.08 -18.70
CA HIS A 54 3.29 1.33 -17.71
C HIS A 54 2.07 1.97 -18.35
N PRO A 55 1.24 1.17 -19.05
CA PRO A 55 0.11 1.71 -19.85
C PRO A 55 -1.06 2.22 -19.01
N ARG A 56 -1.11 1.89 -17.72
CA ARG A 56 -2.19 2.32 -16.82
C ARG A 56 -1.74 3.45 -15.91
N ASP A 57 -2.66 4.37 -15.61
CA ASP A 57 -2.43 5.40 -14.61
C ASP A 57 -2.95 4.95 -13.22
N ALA A 58 -2.89 5.85 -12.23
CA ALA A 58 -3.25 5.54 -10.86
C ALA A 58 -4.74 5.27 -10.64
N ARG A 59 -5.61 5.54 -11.62
CA ARG A 59 -7.04 5.24 -11.50
C ARG A 59 -7.35 3.76 -11.69
N THR A 60 -6.51 3.03 -12.41
CA THR A 60 -6.73 1.61 -12.69
C THR A 60 -5.57 0.71 -12.27
N ALA A 61 -4.52 1.27 -11.69
CA ALA A 61 -3.36 0.51 -11.23
C ALA A 61 -2.71 1.21 -10.05
N TYR A 62 -1.83 0.51 -9.36
CA TYR A 62 -1.02 1.12 -8.31
C TYR A 62 0.40 0.56 -8.32
N ALA A 63 1.32 1.35 -7.79
CA ALA A 63 2.68 0.93 -7.54
C ALA A 63 3.20 1.63 -6.30
N ILE A 64 3.95 0.90 -5.48
CA ILE A 64 4.57 1.43 -4.26
C ILE A 64 6.05 1.65 -4.56
N ASP A 65 6.59 2.80 -4.11
CA ASP A 65 8.01 3.10 -4.25
C ASP A 65 8.83 2.01 -3.56
N ARG A 66 9.86 1.53 -4.25
CA ARG A 66 10.72 0.45 -3.74
C ARG A 66 11.35 0.77 -2.39
N ARG A 67 11.81 2.01 -2.21
CA ARG A 67 12.44 2.44 -0.96
C ARG A 67 11.44 2.44 0.19
N GLU A 68 10.22 2.87 -0.07
CA GLU A 68 9.14 2.84 0.91
C GLU A 68 8.81 1.40 1.30
N MET A 69 8.70 0.51 0.33
CA MET A 69 8.47 -0.92 0.57
C MET A 69 9.59 -1.53 1.42
N GLU A 70 10.85 -1.23 1.09
CA GLU A 70 12.00 -1.74 1.84
C GLU A 70 11.98 -1.28 3.30
N LYS A 71 11.61 -0.03 3.55
CA LYS A 71 11.49 0.50 4.91
C LYS A 71 10.43 -0.24 5.72
N ILE A 72 9.29 -0.50 5.11
CA ILE A 72 8.18 -1.20 5.77
C ILE A 72 8.58 -2.64 6.10
N ILE A 73 9.22 -3.32 5.17
CA ILE A 73 9.72 -4.69 5.39
C ILE A 73 10.73 -4.72 6.53
N ALA A 74 11.66 -3.78 6.57
CA ALA A 74 12.66 -3.69 7.63
C ALA A 74 12.03 -3.43 9.00
N LEU A 75 11.04 -2.55 9.08
CA LEU A 75 10.31 -2.28 10.32
C LEU A 75 9.54 -3.51 10.80
N ALA A 76 8.89 -4.23 9.90
CA ALA A 76 8.16 -5.45 10.22
C ALA A 76 9.10 -6.51 10.80
N ALA A 77 10.27 -6.72 10.17
CA ALA A 77 11.26 -7.67 10.65
C ALA A 77 11.79 -7.29 12.04
N LYS A 78 12.08 -6.00 12.27
CA LYS A 78 12.57 -5.50 13.55
C LYS A 78 11.57 -5.71 14.67
N ASN A 79 10.29 -5.58 14.40
CA ASN A 79 9.22 -5.73 15.38
C ASN A 79 8.63 -7.14 15.42
N ARG A 80 9.29 -8.11 14.81
CA ARG A 80 8.85 -9.50 14.72
C ARG A 80 7.46 -9.65 14.08
N GLY A 81 7.07 -8.68 13.26
CA GLY A 81 5.84 -8.73 12.49
C GLY A 81 6.06 -9.38 11.13
N LYS A 82 4.97 -9.57 10.43
CA LYS A 82 4.97 -10.12 9.07
C LYS A 82 4.11 -9.24 8.18
N ILE A 83 4.38 -9.28 6.88
CA ILE A 83 3.46 -8.72 5.90
C ILE A 83 2.27 -9.66 5.81
N ILE A 84 1.10 -9.09 5.93
CA ILE A 84 -0.15 -9.85 5.90
C ILE A 84 -0.72 -9.85 4.48
#